data_3c5ce61fa18a6de16d32509528d3c033
#
_entry.id   3c5ce61fa18a6de16d32509528d3c033
#
_cell.length_a   1.000
_cell.length_b   1.000
_cell.length_c   1.000
_cell.angle_alpha   90.00
_cell.angle_beta   90.00
_cell.angle_gamma   90.00
#
_symmetry.space_group_name_H-M   'P 1'
#
loop_
_entity.id
_entity.type
_entity.pdbx_description
1 polymer ?
#
loop_
_entity_poly.entity_id
_entity_poly.type
_entity_poly.pdbx_seq_one_letter_code
_entity_poly.pdbx_strand_id
1 'polypeptide(L)'
;MTTTNVTVDRLQGVWVAMPTPWTSSFAVDSGVVCDLVSRYAAAGLHGAYTTGTDGEMHVLDLPEFTALAESFGRATADAGLPAQMRCTWSHTEGVIARARIAQANGIDIIQVALPWWVPVSDAEMLRFFGALLEALPETRLVHYNIARSGRFLTGRDYRAILEVAPSLVGSKHTGGDVASLIEIVQATPGLDHFVVDSQIVPGALFGAKGFYSFIANLAPHIALDLWALCEAGDWVAAARLRERIDLLFRHWSETWNGVSASPALGKVATAAGILPEMPLAVRAPYQGGEDRDVATLRMLIDRKFPEFAYTG
;
A
#
# COMPACT_ATOMS: atom_id res chain seq x y z
N MET A 1 11.15 -12.61 23.53
CA MET A 1 9.87 -11.91 23.77
C MET A 1 9.00 -12.23 22.57
N THR A 2 7.90 -12.95 22.76
CA THR A 2 6.93 -13.25 21.71
C THR A 2 6.19 -11.97 21.39
N THR A 3 6.47 -11.37 20.24
CA THR A 3 5.71 -10.25 19.69
C THR A 3 4.28 -10.73 19.44
N THR A 4 3.34 -10.18 20.18
CA THR A 4 1.91 -10.51 20.00
C THR A 4 1.44 -9.73 18.77
N ASN A 5 1.24 -10.43 17.67
CA ASN A 5 0.69 -9.86 16.44
C ASN A 5 -0.72 -9.33 16.68
N VAL A 6 -1.02 -8.18 16.14
CA VAL A 6 -2.40 -7.67 16.04
C VAL A 6 -3.11 -8.45 14.95
N THR A 7 -3.86 -9.49 15.34
CA THR A 7 -4.64 -10.29 14.41
C THR A 7 -5.93 -9.54 14.10
N VAL A 8 -6.17 -9.19 12.84
CA VAL A 8 -7.46 -8.68 12.36
C VAL A 8 -8.21 -9.80 11.65
N ASP A 9 -9.42 -10.08 12.07
CA ASP A 9 -10.24 -11.17 11.49
C ASP A 9 -10.54 -10.91 10.00
N ARG A 10 -10.79 -9.65 9.64
CA ARG A 10 -11.01 -9.20 8.25
C ARG A 10 -10.20 -7.94 7.97
N LEU A 11 -9.74 -7.81 6.72
CA LEU A 11 -9.07 -6.61 6.28
C LEU A 11 -10.10 -5.57 5.87
N GLN A 12 -9.99 -4.35 6.42
CA GLN A 12 -10.90 -3.25 6.07
C GLN A 12 -10.25 -1.88 6.27
N GLY A 13 -10.87 -0.86 5.73
CA GLY A 13 -10.56 0.54 6.02
C GLY A 13 -9.35 1.10 5.26
N VAL A 14 -8.69 2.06 5.87
CA VAL A 14 -7.59 2.82 5.29
C VAL A 14 -6.25 2.20 5.66
N TRP A 15 -5.52 1.73 4.66
CA TRP A 15 -4.16 1.19 4.80
C TRP A 15 -3.16 2.13 4.15
N VAL A 16 -2.27 2.72 4.97
CA VAL A 16 -1.27 3.67 4.45
C VAL A 16 -0.12 2.97 3.76
N ALA A 17 0.29 3.53 2.62
CA ALA A 17 1.46 3.08 1.87
C ALA A 17 2.73 3.72 2.45
N MET A 18 3.42 3.06 3.35
CA MET A 18 4.64 3.60 3.96
C MET A 18 5.80 3.63 2.96
N PRO A 19 6.40 4.80 2.67
CA PRO A 19 7.63 4.90 1.90
C PRO A 19 8.83 4.40 2.72
N THR A 20 9.86 3.88 2.05
CA THR A 20 11.10 3.44 2.72
C THR A 20 11.99 4.64 3.02
N PRO A 21 12.25 4.97 4.29
CA PRO A 21 13.18 6.04 4.64
C PRO A 21 14.63 5.55 4.51
N TRP A 22 15.44 6.31 3.80
CA TRP A 22 16.86 6.04 3.65
C TRP A 22 17.71 7.00 4.48
N THR A 23 18.74 6.47 5.13
CA THR A 23 19.84 7.28 5.67
C THR A 23 20.65 7.91 4.53
N SER A 24 21.56 8.80 4.85
CA SER A 24 22.50 9.39 3.87
C SER A 24 23.41 8.35 3.20
N SER A 25 23.60 7.19 3.82
CA SER A 25 24.37 6.06 3.26
C SER A 25 23.50 5.02 2.54
N PHE A 26 22.22 5.30 2.33
CA PHE A 26 21.23 4.37 1.77
C PHE A 26 21.04 3.08 2.57
N ALA A 27 21.21 3.12 3.88
CA ALA A 27 20.68 2.11 4.78
C ALA A 27 19.23 2.46 5.14
N VAL A 28 18.42 1.48 5.54
CA VAL A 28 17.06 1.73 6.07
C VAL A 28 17.18 2.52 7.39
N ASP A 29 16.47 3.64 7.47
CA ASP A 29 16.41 4.44 8.70
C ASP A 29 15.33 3.89 9.64
N SER A 30 15.75 3.02 10.56
CA SER A 30 14.84 2.38 11.50
C SER A 30 14.19 3.35 12.49
N GLY A 31 14.84 4.48 12.80
CA GLY A 31 14.25 5.53 13.63
C GLY A 31 13.05 6.17 12.94
N VAL A 32 13.22 6.58 11.69
CA VAL A 32 12.14 7.15 10.89
C VAL A 32 11.02 6.14 10.62
N VAL A 33 11.33 4.84 10.46
CA VAL A 33 10.28 3.79 10.37
C VAL A 33 9.43 3.77 11.65
N CYS A 34 10.06 3.80 12.83
CA CYS A 34 9.33 3.81 14.10
C CYS A 34 8.46 5.07 14.25
N ASP A 35 8.99 6.24 13.91
CA ASP A 35 8.26 7.51 14.00
C ASP A 35 7.05 7.53 13.06
N LEU A 36 7.21 7.06 11.81
CA LEU A 36 6.10 6.94 10.85
C LEU A 36 5.00 6.03 11.37
N VAL A 37 5.35 4.83 11.80
CA VAL A 37 4.37 3.84 12.29
C VAL A 37 3.63 4.37 13.54
N SER A 38 4.35 5.00 14.46
CA SER A 38 3.75 5.63 15.63
C SER A 38 2.73 6.71 15.26
N ARG A 39 3.07 7.57 14.29
CA ARG A 39 2.17 8.62 13.80
C ARG A 39 0.97 8.04 13.05
N TYR A 40 1.14 6.98 12.27
CA TYR A 40 0.04 6.29 11.61
C TYR A 40 -0.96 5.71 12.61
N ALA A 41 -0.46 5.07 13.66
CA ALA A 41 -1.29 4.55 14.74
C ALA A 41 -2.00 5.66 15.51
N ALA A 42 -1.29 6.75 15.86
CA ALA A 42 -1.86 7.91 16.54
C ALA A 42 -2.95 8.62 15.71
N ALA A 43 -2.78 8.64 14.38
CA ALA A 43 -3.78 9.17 13.46
C ALA A 43 -5.04 8.27 13.31
N GLY A 44 -5.04 7.06 13.87
CA GLY A 44 -6.17 6.13 13.81
C GLY A 44 -6.31 5.38 12.48
N LEU A 45 -5.23 5.24 11.71
CA LEU A 45 -5.25 4.44 10.49
C LEU A 45 -5.49 2.95 10.79
N HIS A 46 -6.16 2.25 9.91
CA HIS A 46 -6.55 0.85 10.12
C HIS A 46 -5.42 -0.15 9.92
N GLY A 47 -4.35 0.26 9.23
CA GLY A 47 -3.16 -0.55 9.04
C GLY A 47 -2.12 0.18 8.19
N ALA A 48 -0.92 -0.37 8.17
CA ALA A 48 0.16 0.10 7.32
C ALA A 48 0.71 -1.02 6.45
N TYR A 49 1.11 -0.69 5.23
CA TYR A 49 1.85 -1.62 4.41
C TYR A 49 3.11 -0.98 3.83
N THR A 50 4.15 -1.78 3.69
CA THR A 50 5.42 -1.33 3.10
C THR A 50 5.86 -2.21 1.94
N THR A 51 7.01 -1.86 1.36
CA THR A 51 7.57 -2.55 0.18
C THR A 51 6.63 -2.58 -1.02
N GLY A 52 5.69 -1.61 -1.09
CA GLY A 52 4.95 -1.30 -2.30
C GLY A 52 5.79 -0.52 -3.32
N THR A 53 5.15 0.19 -4.23
CA THR A 53 5.83 1.11 -5.14
C THR A 53 6.47 2.26 -4.37
N ASP A 54 5.72 2.86 -3.43
CA ASP A 54 6.23 3.94 -2.56
C ASP A 54 7.31 3.43 -1.60
N GLY A 55 7.22 2.17 -1.17
CA GLY A 55 8.23 1.47 -0.37
C GLY A 55 9.43 0.95 -1.17
N GLU A 56 9.58 1.35 -2.43
CA GLU A 56 10.75 1.08 -3.28
C GLU A 56 11.15 -0.42 -3.39
N MET A 57 10.18 -1.35 -3.35
CA MET A 57 10.44 -2.80 -3.40
C MET A 57 11.42 -3.21 -4.51
N HIS A 58 11.35 -2.56 -5.65
CA HIS A 58 12.08 -2.92 -6.86
C HIS A 58 13.59 -2.61 -6.80
N VAL A 59 14.03 -1.86 -5.78
CA VAL A 59 15.45 -1.51 -5.56
C VAL A 59 15.99 -2.02 -4.22
N LEU A 60 15.17 -2.72 -3.43
CA LEU A 60 15.60 -3.36 -2.18
C LEU A 60 16.31 -4.68 -2.49
N ASP A 61 17.56 -4.81 -2.08
CA ASP A 61 18.19 -6.13 -2.01
C ASP A 61 17.63 -6.93 -0.81
N LEU A 62 18.05 -8.18 -0.67
CA LEU A 62 17.50 -9.03 0.40
C LEU A 62 17.94 -8.59 1.82
N PRO A 63 19.20 -8.17 2.07
CA PRO A 63 19.60 -7.57 3.34
C PRO A 63 18.80 -6.32 3.71
N GLU A 64 18.57 -5.41 2.77
CA GLU A 64 17.78 -4.19 2.99
C GLU A 64 16.30 -4.51 3.26
N PHE A 65 15.74 -5.45 2.51
CA PHE A 65 14.39 -5.97 2.75
C PHE A 65 14.28 -6.55 4.17
N THR A 66 15.29 -7.29 4.63
CA THR A 66 15.34 -7.86 5.98
C THR A 66 15.37 -6.76 7.03
N ALA A 67 16.25 -5.77 6.88
CA ALA A 67 16.37 -4.64 7.81
C ALA A 67 15.05 -3.84 7.91
N LEU A 68 14.37 -3.64 6.77
CA LEU A 68 13.07 -2.98 6.76
C LEU A 68 11.99 -3.85 7.43
N ALA A 69 11.96 -5.17 7.19
CA ALA A 69 11.03 -6.08 7.83
C ALA A 69 11.21 -6.11 9.36
N GLU A 70 12.44 -6.13 9.83
CA GLU A 70 12.78 -6.08 11.26
C GLU A 70 12.30 -4.77 11.92
N SER A 71 12.58 -3.64 11.27
CA SER A 71 12.20 -2.33 11.80
C SER A 71 10.68 -2.13 11.78
N PHE A 72 10.04 -2.46 10.66
CA PHE A 72 8.60 -2.28 10.46
C PHE A 72 7.78 -3.24 11.32
N GLY A 73 8.17 -4.53 11.39
CA GLY A 73 7.47 -5.52 12.20
C GLY A 73 7.51 -5.17 13.69
N ARG A 74 8.66 -4.75 14.21
CA ARG A 74 8.79 -4.26 15.59
C ARG A 74 7.93 -3.02 15.82
N ALA A 75 8.07 -2.00 14.98
CA ALA A 75 7.35 -0.74 15.14
C ALA A 75 5.83 -0.93 15.13
N THR A 76 5.31 -1.76 14.22
CA THR A 76 3.88 -2.03 14.11
C THR A 76 3.35 -2.87 15.29
N ALA A 77 4.13 -3.83 15.80
CA ALA A 77 3.79 -4.56 17.01
C ALA A 77 3.74 -3.65 18.25
N ASP A 78 4.74 -2.78 18.42
CA ASP A 78 4.81 -1.83 19.53
C ASP A 78 3.66 -0.82 19.49
N ALA A 79 3.25 -0.38 18.31
CA ALA A 79 2.16 0.56 18.11
C ALA A 79 0.75 -0.08 18.09
N GLY A 80 0.67 -1.41 18.08
CA GLY A 80 -0.60 -2.13 17.93
C GLY A 80 -1.27 -1.89 16.57
N LEU A 81 -0.50 -1.59 15.51
CA LEU A 81 -1.01 -1.28 14.18
C LEU A 81 -0.92 -2.51 13.28
N PRO A 82 -2.02 -2.97 12.64
CA PRO A 82 -1.98 -4.06 11.67
C PRO A 82 -0.98 -3.80 10.55
N ALA A 83 -0.15 -4.82 10.25
CA ALA A 83 0.96 -4.71 9.31
C ALA A 83 0.79 -5.61 8.09
N GLN A 84 1.16 -5.09 6.93
CA GLN A 84 1.25 -5.84 5.70
C GLN A 84 2.58 -5.56 4.99
N MET A 85 3.20 -6.60 4.43
CA MET A 85 4.42 -6.45 3.66
C MET A 85 4.29 -7.05 2.28
N ARG A 86 4.70 -6.29 1.26
CA ARG A 86 4.72 -6.79 -0.11
C ARG A 86 6.00 -7.57 -0.37
N CYS A 87 5.84 -8.85 -0.68
CA CYS A 87 6.93 -9.79 -0.90
C CYS A 87 7.12 -10.16 -2.37
N THR A 88 6.54 -9.38 -3.30
CA THR A 88 6.63 -9.65 -4.75
C THR A 88 8.08 -9.73 -5.21
N TRP A 89 8.37 -10.72 -6.06
CA TRP A 89 9.67 -10.87 -6.71
C TRP A 89 9.52 -11.47 -8.10
N SER A 90 10.61 -11.54 -8.86
CA SER A 90 10.60 -12.02 -10.25
C SER A 90 10.37 -13.53 -10.40
N HIS A 91 10.43 -14.30 -9.32
CA HIS A 91 10.23 -15.75 -9.30
C HIS A 91 9.70 -16.23 -7.93
N THR A 92 9.10 -17.42 -7.90
CA THR A 92 8.39 -17.98 -6.75
C THR A 92 9.25 -18.08 -5.49
N GLU A 93 10.46 -18.63 -5.60
CA GLU A 93 11.37 -18.84 -4.46
C GLU A 93 11.79 -17.51 -3.82
N GLY A 94 11.98 -16.46 -4.65
CA GLY A 94 12.28 -15.12 -4.17
C GLY A 94 11.11 -14.46 -3.43
N VAL A 95 9.87 -14.77 -3.81
CA VAL A 95 8.66 -14.37 -3.07
C VAL A 95 8.60 -15.11 -1.73
N ILE A 96 8.79 -16.44 -1.73
CA ILE A 96 8.77 -17.26 -0.52
C ILE A 96 9.85 -16.83 0.47
N ALA A 97 11.07 -16.55 -0.01
CA ALA A 97 12.16 -16.08 0.85
C ALA A 97 11.80 -14.76 1.57
N ARG A 98 11.23 -13.80 0.85
CA ARG A 98 10.79 -12.52 1.42
C ARG A 98 9.62 -12.68 2.38
N ALA A 99 8.65 -13.53 2.04
CA ALA A 99 7.51 -13.80 2.90
C ALA A 99 7.94 -14.46 4.23
N ARG A 100 8.88 -15.39 4.19
CA ARG A 100 9.46 -15.99 5.42
C ARG A 100 10.18 -14.97 6.30
N ILE A 101 10.88 -14.02 5.70
CA ILE A 101 11.50 -12.91 6.43
C ILE A 101 10.42 -12.04 7.10
N ALA A 102 9.36 -11.68 6.38
CA ALA A 102 8.25 -10.92 6.94
C ALA A 102 7.58 -11.67 8.11
N GLN A 103 7.26 -12.96 7.94
CA GLN A 103 6.68 -13.80 9.01
C GLN A 103 7.60 -13.89 10.24
N ALA A 104 8.90 -14.07 10.04
CA ALA A 104 9.87 -14.13 11.14
C ALA A 104 9.90 -12.83 11.96
N ASN A 105 9.44 -11.72 11.39
CA ASN A 105 9.31 -10.41 12.02
C ASN A 105 7.86 -10.06 12.42
N GLY A 106 7.00 -11.06 12.52
CA GLY A 106 5.65 -10.89 13.02
C GLY A 106 4.65 -10.30 12.03
N ILE A 107 4.96 -10.29 10.73
CA ILE A 107 4.06 -9.80 9.69
C ILE A 107 3.44 -10.99 8.97
N ASP A 108 2.18 -11.28 9.25
CA ASP A 108 1.44 -12.44 8.73
C ASP A 108 0.61 -12.13 7.47
N ILE A 109 0.35 -10.85 7.18
CA ILE A 109 -0.37 -10.43 5.98
C ILE A 109 0.64 -10.12 4.88
N ILE A 110 0.71 -11.03 3.91
CA ILE A 110 1.69 -10.96 2.83
C ILE A 110 1.03 -10.56 1.52
N GLN A 111 1.47 -9.44 0.95
CA GLN A 111 1.00 -9.02 -0.36
C GLN A 111 1.94 -9.52 -1.45
N VAL A 112 1.36 -10.08 -2.52
CA VAL A 112 2.10 -10.55 -3.70
C VAL A 112 1.44 -10.05 -4.97
N ALA A 113 2.25 -9.71 -5.98
CA ALA A 113 1.80 -9.63 -7.37
C ALA A 113 2.41 -10.80 -8.14
N LEU A 114 1.87 -11.10 -9.31
CA LEU A 114 2.49 -12.08 -10.20
C LEU A 114 3.91 -11.62 -10.61
N PRO A 115 4.81 -12.55 -10.93
CA PRO A 115 6.10 -12.22 -11.55
C PRO A 115 5.90 -11.31 -12.78
N TRP A 116 6.79 -10.32 -12.96
CA TRP A 116 6.49 -9.19 -13.86
C TRP A 116 7.30 -9.16 -15.16
N TRP A 117 8.42 -9.88 -15.25
CA TRP A 117 9.29 -9.77 -16.44
C TRP A 117 8.70 -10.50 -17.65
N VAL A 118 8.13 -11.69 -17.40
CA VAL A 118 7.43 -12.47 -18.41
C VAL A 118 6.02 -12.76 -17.90
N PRO A 119 4.96 -12.43 -18.66
CA PRO A 119 3.59 -12.73 -18.26
C PRO A 119 3.39 -14.23 -18.06
N VAL A 120 2.76 -14.62 -16.96
CA VAL A 120 2.49 -16.02 -16.63
C VAL A 120 1.20 -16.51 -17.31
N SER A 121 1.18 -17.75 -17.76
CA SER A 121 -0.02 -18.47 -18.23
C SER A 121 -0.95 -18.84 -17.07
N ASP A 122 -2.16 -19.34 -17.36
CA ASP A 122 -3.11 -19.83 -16.34
C ASP A 122 -2.49 -20.92 -15.49
N ALA A 123 -1.83 -21.90 -16.11
CA ALA A 123 -1.19 -22.99 -15.39
C ALA A 123 -0.03 -22.52 -14.49
N GLU A 124 0.73 -21.54 -14.94
CA GLU A 124 1.84 -20.97 -14.15
C GLU A 124 1.33 -20.11 -13.00
N MET A 125 0.25 -19.36 -13.20
CA MET A 125 -0.42 -18.62 -12.15
C MET A 125 -0.89 -19.58 -11.02
N LEU A 126 -1.58 -20.67 -11.36
CA LEU A 126 -2.05 -21.64 -10.37
C LEU A 126 -0.89 -22.34 -9.66
N ARG A 127 0.19 -22.71 -10.38
CA ARG A 127 1.41 -23.24 -9.76
C ARG A 127 2.06 -22.25 -8.80
N PHE A 128 2.10 -20.96 -9.16
CA PHE A 128 2.65 -19.91 -8.30
C PHE A 128 1.89 -19.81 -6.98
N PHE A 129 0.56 -19.71 -7.01
CA PHE A 129 -0.25 -19.63 -5.79
C PHE A 129 -0.24 -20.92 -4.99
N GLY A 130 -0.27 -22.09 -5.64
CA GLY A 130 -0.16 -23.39 -4.98
C GLY A 130 1.17 -23.54 -4.24
N ALA A 131 2.30 -23.15 -4.87
CA ALA A 131 3.61 -23.18 -4.24
C ALA A 131 3.72 -22.21 -3.04
N LEU A 132 3.06 -21.05 -3.11
CA LEU A 132 2.99 -20.13 -1.96
C LEU A 132 2.23 -20.74 -0.80
N LEU A 133 1.07 -21.38 -1.05
CA LEU A 133 0.30 -22.06 0.00
C LEU A 133 1.10 -23.17 0.65
N GLU A 134 1.76 -24.02 -0.15
CA GLU A 134 2.58 -25.13 0.34
C GLU A 134 3.74 -24.64 1.22
N ALA A 135 4.42 -23.56 0.80
CA ALA A 135 5.58 -23.03 1.51
C ALA A 135 5.24 -22.16 2.73
N LEU A 136 4.02 -21.60 2.78
CA LEU A 136 3.58 -20.55 3.71
C LEU A 136 2.12 -20.83 4.18
N PRO A 137 1.83 -21.97 4.79
CA PRO A 137 0.44 -22.40 5.07
C PRO A 137 -0.29 -21.48 6.06
N GLU A 138 0.42 -20.82 6.97
CA GLU A 138 -0.14 -19.91 7.96
C GLU A 138 -0.26 -18.44 7.48
N THR A 139 0.10 -18.17 6.21
CA THR A 139 0.13 -16.82 5.67
C THR A 139 -1.24 -16.39 5.16
N ARG A 140 -1.62 -15.18 5.49
CA ARG A 140 -2.78 -14.49 4.91
C ARG A 140 -2.33 -13.77 3.63
N LEU A 141 -2.63 -14.36 2.47
CA LEU A 141 -2.22 -13.80 1.19
C LEU A 141 -3.17 -12.71 0.72
N VAL A 142 -2.61 -11.61 0.22
CA VAL A 142 -3.30 -10.55 -0.51
C VAL A 142 -2.69 -10.45 -1.90
N HIS A 143 -3.48 -10.61 -2.95
CA HIS A 143 -2.96 -10.46 -4.32
C HIS A 143 -3.03 -9.00 -4.76
N TYR A 144 -1.94 -8.49 -5.31
CA TYR A 144 -1.91 -7.16 -5.94
C TYR A 144 -2.14 -7.27 -7.44
N ASN A 145 -3.35 -6.98 -7.87
CA ASN A 145 -3.76 -6.97 -9.27
C ASN A 145 -3.33 -5.65 -9.93
N ILE A 146 -2.24 -5.69 -10.68
CA ILE A 146 -1.61 -4.52 -11.28
C ILE A 146 -1.08 -4.85 -12.67
N ALA A 147 -1.28 -3.94 -13.62
CA ALA A 147 -0.85 -4.11 -15.01
C ALA A 147 0.66 -4.35 -15.17
N ARG A 148 1.50 -3.85 -14.23
CA ARG A 148 2.96 -4.07 -14.26
C ARG A 148 3.38 -5.53 -14.16
N SER A 149 2.51 -6.43 -13.70
CA SER A 149 2.78 -7.88 -13.72
C SER A 149 2.53 -8.52 -15.09
N GLY A 150 2.27 -7.71 -16.13
CA GLY A 150 2.05 -8.19 -17.49
C GLY A 150 0.72 -8.93 -17.71
N ARG A 151 -0.05 -9.15 -16.64
CA ARG A 151 -1.36 -9.79 -16.63
C ARG A 151 -2.25 -9.17 -15.58
N PHE A 152 -3.48 -8.83 -15.96
CA PHE A 152 -4.51 -8.38 -15.05
C PHE A 152 -5.50 -9.54 -14.82
N LEU A 153 -5.72 -9.92 -13.56
CA LEU A 153 -6.58 -11.04 -13.20
C LEU A 153 -8.05 -10.64 -13.21
N THR A 154 -8.88 -11.56 -13.64
CA THR A 154 -10.35 -11.48 -13.67
C THR A 154 -10.97 -12.24 -12.50
N GLY A 155 -12.27 -12.10 -12.27
CA GLY A 155 -12.98 -12.89 -11.26
C GLY A 155 -12.91 -14.39 -11.51
N ARG A 156 -12.85 -14.82 -12.78
CA ARG A 156 -12.59 -16.23 -13.12
C ARG A 156 -11.23 -16.71 -12.61
N ASP A 157 -10.20 -15.89 -12.80
CA ASP A 157 -8.84 -16.23 -12.31
C ASP A 157 -8.82 -16.33 -10.79
N TYR A 158 -9.47 -15.40 -10.09
CA TYR A 158 -9.55 -15.45 -8.63
C TYR A 158 -10.29 -16.68 -8.10
N ARG A 159 -11.39 -17.09 -8.75
CA ARG A 159 -12.06 -18.34 -8.38
C ARG A 159 -11.13 -19.54 -8.53
N ALA A 160 -10.40 -19.64 -9.62
CA ALA A 160 -9.45 -20.73 -9.85
C ALA A 160 -8.29 -20.70 -8.83
N ILE A 161 -7.81 -19.51 -8.45
CA ILE A 161 -6.77 -19.39 -7.41
C ILE A 161 -7.29 -19.88 -6.05
N LEU A 162 -8.52 -19.54 -5.68
CA LEU A 162 -9.10 -19.98 -4.40
C LEU A 162 -9.22 -21.50 -4.26
N GLU A 163 -9.31 -22.25 -5.39
CA GLU A 163 -9.30 -23.71 -5.37
C GLU A 163 -7.93 -24.28 -4.98
N VAL A 164 -6.84 -23.60 -5.30
CA VAL A 164 -5.46 -24.05 -5.03
C VAL A 164 -4.78 -23.30 -3.88
N ALA A 165 -5.29 -22.14 -3.50
CA ALA A 165 -4.73 -21.28 -2.44
C ALA A 165 -5.84 -20.62 -1.61
N PRO A 166 -6.56 -21.37 -0.74
CA PRO A 166 -7.62 -20.83 0.11
C PRO A 166 -7.11 -19.83 1.17
N SER A 167 -5.80 -19.70 1.39
CA SER A 167 -5.19 -18.68 2.22
C SER A 167 -5.18 -17.28 1.57
N LEU A 168 -5.62 -17.15 0.31
CA LEU A 168 -5.89 -15.86 -0.29
C LEU A 168 -7.11 -15.23 0.42
N VAL A 169 -6.85 -14.15 1.18
CA VAL A 169 -7.87 -13.47 1.99
C VAL A 169 -8.36 -12.17 1.37
N GLY A 170 -7.60 -11.60 0.45
CA GLY A 170 -7.96 -10.34 -0.16
C GLY A 170 -7.18 -10.03 -1.45
N SER A 171 -7.53 -8.89 -2.01
CA SER A 171 -6.85 -8.37 -3.19
C SER A 171 -6.73 -6.85 -3.13
N LYS A 172 -5.72 -6.31 -3.84
CA LYS A 172 -5.55 -4.88 -4.11
C LYS A 172 -5.65 -4.66 -5.61
N HIS A 173 -6.47 -3.70 -6.02
CA HIS A 173 -6.64 -3.34 -7.43
C HIS A 173 -6.06 -1.95 -7.71
N THR A 174 -5.20 -1.86 -8.73
CA THR A 174 -4.67 -0.58 -9.23
C THR A 174 -4.72 -0.58 -10.75
N GLY A 175 -5.54 0.29 -11.31
CA GLY A 175 -5.85 0.30 -12.74
C GLY A 175 -7.05 -0.59 -13.07
N GLY A 176 -7.26 -0.80 -14.36
CA GLY A 176 -8.51 -1.39 -14.85
C GLY A 176 -9.67 -0.39 -14.84
N ASP A 177 -10.77 -0.77 -15.43
CA ASP A 177 -12.01 0.00 -15.37
C ASP A 177 -12.90 -0.45 -14.21
N VAL A 178 -13.94 0.35 -13.94
CA VAL A 178 -14.89 0.07 -12.86
C VAL A 178 -15.68 -1.21 -13.12
N ALA A 179 -15.99 -1.54 -14.37
CA ALA A 179 -16.73 -2.75 -14.71
C ALA A 179 -15.93 -4.03 -14.39
N SER A 180 -14.63 -4.03 -14.69
CA SER A 180 -13.72 -5.11 -14.29
C SER A 180 -13.61 -5.27 -12.78
N LEU A 181 -13.55 -4.17 -12.04
CA LEU A 181 -13.55 -4.20 -10.57
C LEU A 181 -14.84 -4.82 -10.03
N ILE A 182 -16.00 -4.41 -10.55
CA ILE A 182 -17.31 -4.93 -10.15
C ILE A 182 -17.38 -6.44 -10.42
N GLU A 183 -16.95 -6.88 -11.60
CA GLU A 183 -16.93 -8.30 -11.97
C GLU A 183 -16.10 -9.12 -10.98
N ILE A 184 -14.91 -8.64 -10.61
CA ILE A 184 -14.04 -9.33 -9.65
C ILE A 184 -14.68 -9.43 -8.27
N VAL A 185 -15.21 -8.31 -7.75
CA VAL A 185 -15.85 -8.26 -6.42
C VAL A 185 -17.06 -9.20 -6.38
N GLN A 186 -17.90 -9.20 -7.42
CA GLN A 186 -19.06 -10.09 -7.50
C GLN A 186 -18.68 -11.56 -7.67
N ALA A 187 -17.59 -11.85 -8.36
CA ALA A 187 -17.13 -13.21 -8.59
C ALA A 187 -16.57 -13.88 -7.32
N THR A 188 -16.07 -13.08 -6.36
CA THR A 188 -15.39 -13.56 -5.16
C THR A 188 -15.79 -12.76 -3.90
N PRO A 189 -17.07 -12.80 -3.49
CA PRO A 189 -17.59 -11.98 -2.39
C PRO A 189 -17.00 -12.34 -1.01
N GLY A 190 -16.30 -13.48 -0.92
CA GLY A 190 -15.60 -13.91 0.29
C GLY A 190 -14.23 -13.26 0.50
N LEU A 191 -13.67 -12.60 -0.55
CA LEU A 191 -12.40 -11.89 -0.44
C LEU A 191 -12.59 -10.44 0.03
N ASP A 192 -11.61 -9.95 0.78
CA ASP A 192 -11.54 -8.53 1.15
C ASP A 192 -10.84 -7.75 0.00
N HIS A 193 -11.65 -7.19 -0.90
CA HIS A 193 -11.17 -6.41 -2.03
C HIS A 193 -10.82 -4.99 -1.61
N PHE A 194 -9.64 -4.55 -2.00
CA PHE A 194 -9.14 -3.19 -1.79
C PHE A 194 -8.86 -2.49 -3.11
N VAL A 195 -9.00 -1.20 -3.10
CA VAL A 195 -8.66 -0.33 -4.23
C VAL A 195 -7.61 0.71 -3.83
N VAL A 196 -7.33 1.66 -4.68
CA VAL A 196 -6.49 2.83 -4.37
C VAL A 196 -7.36 4.08 -4.24
N ASP A 197 -6.78 5.17 -3.73
CA ASP A 197 -7.50 6.45 -3.51
C ASP A 197 -8.40 6.84 -4.69
N SER A 198 -7.95 6.65 -5.93
CA SER A 198 -8.70 7.05 -7.13
C SER A 198 -9.97 6.23 -7.39
N GLN A 199 -10.10 5.05 -6.80
CA GLN A 199 -11.18 4.10 -7.07
C GLN A 199 -12.05 3.83 -5.85
N ILE A 200 -11.83 4.53 -4.72
CA ILE A 200 -12.49 4.16 -3.45
C ILE A 200 -14.00 4.34 -3.50
N VAL A 201 -14.50 5.44 -4.05
CA VAL A 201 -15.95 5.69 -4.07
C VAL A 201 -16.70 4.64 -4.89
N PRO A 202 -16.38 4.40 -6.18
CA PRO A 202 -17.00 3.30 -6.90
C PRO A 202 -16.65 1.93 -6.30
N GLY A 203 -15.44 1.72 -5.80
CA GLY A 203 -15.06 0.45 -5.20
C GLY A 203 -15.88 0.11 -3.98
N ALA A 204 -16.05 1.02 -3.03
CA ALA A 204 -16.85 0.83 -1.83
C ALA A 204 -18.34 0.65 -2.15
N LEU A 205 -18.87 1.40 -3.12
CA LEU A 205 -20.25 1.25 -3.59
C LEU A 205 -20.55 -0.18 -4.05
N PHE A 206 -19.57 -0.88 -4.63
CA PHE A 206 -19.72 -2.25 -5.10
C PHE A 206 -19.10 -3.30 -4.18
N GLY A 207 -18.70 -2.94 -2.97
CA GLY A 207 -18.35 -3.89 -1.91
C GLY A 207 -16.86 -4.02 -1.59
N ALA A 208 -15.99 -3.15 -2.11
CA ALA A 208 -14.61 -3.06 -1.63
C ALA A 208 -14.59 -2.73 -0.12
N LYS A 209 -13.66 -3.36 0.60
CA LYS A 209 -13.57 -3.30 2.07
C LYS A 209 -12.65 -2.20 2.58
N GLY A 210 -11.97 -1.51 1.69
CA GLY A 210 -11.06 -0.44 2.05
C GLY A 210 -10.19 -0.03 0.87
N PHE A 211 -9.18 0.79 1.17
CA PHE A 211 -8.25 1.23 0.15
C PHE A 211 -6.84 1.42 0.70
N TYR A 212 -5.88 1.25 -0.19
CA TYR A 212 -4.49 1.59 0.07
C TYR A 212 -4.29 3.05 -0.29
N SER A 213 -4.05 3.85 0.73
CA SER A 213 -4.05 5.29 0.63
C SER A 213 -2.65 5.87 0.50
N PHE A 214 -2.48 6.67 -0.53
CA PHE A 214 -1.35 7.57 -0.68
C PHE A 214 -1.60 8.87 0.10
N ILE A 215 -2.85 9.39 0.04
CA ILE A 215 -3.22 10.65 0.71
C ILE A 215 -3.06 10.58 2.23
N ALA A 216 -3.12 9.37 2.83
CA ALA A 216 -2.92 9.18 4.25
C ALA A 216 -1.50 9.57 4.74
N ASN A 217 -0.51 9.62 3.85
CA ASN A 217 0.82 10.16 4.18
C ASN A 217 0.83 11.68 4.31
N LEU A 218 -0.04 12.37 3.58
CA LEU A 218 -0.18 13.82 3.61
C LEU A 218 -1.18 14.28 4.67
N ALA A 219 -2.37 13.70 4.62
CA ALA A 219 -3.54 14.11 5.39
C ALA A 219 -4.35 12.87 5.81
N PRO A 220 -3.93 12.14 6.86
CA PRO A 220 -4.58 10.91 7.29
C PRO A 220 -6.06 11.12 7.65
N HIS A 221 -6.43 12.26 8.23
CA HIS A 221 -7.83 12.61 8.54
C HIS A 221 -8.69 12.64 7.27
N ILE A 222 -8.20 13.17 6.16
CA ILE A 222 -8.93 13.18 4.89
C ILE A 222 -9.18 11.77 4.36
N ALA A 223 -8.19 10.88 4.48
CA ALA A 223 -8.37 9.49 4.09
C ALA A 223 -9.40 8.76 4.97
N LEU A 224 -9.37 9.03 6.28
CA LEU A 224 -10.33 8.48 7.24
C LEU A 224 -11.75 9.02 7.02
N ASP A 225 -11.89 10.32 6.80
CA ASP A 225 -13.19 10.96 6.49
C ASP A 225 -13.78 10.39 5.19
N LEU A 226 -12.95 10.22 4.15
CA LEU A 226 -13.40 9.62 2.89
C LEU A 226 -13.90 8.19 3.09
N TRP A 227 -13.21 7.40 3.91
CA TRP A 227 -13.64 6.04 4.23
C TRP A 227 -14.93 6.05 5.05
N ALA A 228 -15.04 6.87 6.08
CA ALA A 228 -16.23 7.00 6.90
C ALA A 228 -17.48 7.40 6.09
N LEU A 229 -17.33 8.31 5.12
CA LEU A 229 -18.41 8.66 4.20
C LEU A 229 -18.83 7.47 3.32
N CYS A 230 -17.88 6.68 2.85
CA CYS A 230 -18.17 5.45 2.10
C CYS A 230 -18.90 4.41 2.96
N GLU A 231 -18.47 4.20 4.21
CA GLU A 231 -19.12 3.28 5.16
C GLU A 231 -20.53 3.73 5.52
N ALA A 232 -20.74 5.03 5.65
CA ALA A 232 -22.06 5.61 5.91
C ALA A 232 -22.99 5.59 4.68
N GLY A 233 -22.48 5.28 3.49
CA GLY A 233 -23.23 5.33 2.24
C GLY A 233 -23.54 6.75 1.75
N ASP A 234 -22.83 7.77 2.27
CA ASP A 234 -22.96 9.15 1.78
C ASP A 234 -22.10 9.36 0.53
N TRP A 235 -22.57 8.77 -0.56
CA TRP A 235 -21.87 8.77 -1.85
C TRP A 235 -21.66 10.15 -2.43
N VAL A 236 -22.56 11.09 -2.14
CA VAL A 236 -22.47 12.48 -2.64
C VAL A 236 -21.34 13.22 -1.93
N ALA A 237 -21.26 13.13 -0.62
CA ALA A 237 -20.18 13.74 0.15
C ALA A 237 -18.83 13.05 -0.16
N ALA A 238 -18.81 11.71 -0.24
CA ALA A 238 -17.62 10.96 -0.61
C ALA A 238 -17.08 11.36 -2.00
N ALA A 239 -17.96 11.50 -3.00
CA ALA A 239 -17.56 11.94 -4.34
C ALA A 239 -17.00 13.37 -4.35
N ARG A 240 -17.59 14.30 -3.58
CA ARG A 240 -17.09 15.66 -3.43
C ARG A 240 -15.71 15.70 -2.77
N LEU A 241 -15.53 14.95 -1.68
CA LEU A 241 -14.24 14.88 -1.01
C LEU A 241 -13.18 14.25 -1.94
N ARG A 242 -13.56 13.20 -2.68
CA ARG A 242 -12.71 12.56 -3.67
C ARG A 242 -12.31 13.54 -4.80
N GLU A 243 -13.24 14.38 -5.27
CA GLU A 243 -12.94 15.44 -6.25
C GLU A 243 -11.93 16.45 -5.70
N ARG A 244 -12.01 16.83 -4.43
CA ARG A 244 -11.04 17.71 -3.78
C ARG A 244 -9.63 17.10 -3.76
N ILE A 245 -9.53 15.79 -3.48
CA ILE A 245 -8.27 15.05 -3.56
C ILE A 245 -7.72 15.09 -4.99
N ASP A 246 -8.55 14.85 -6.01
CA ASP A 246 -8.14 14.91 -7.42
C ASP A 246 -7.65 16.29 -7.84
N LEU A 247 -8.33 17.33 -7.36
CA LEU A 247 -7.94 18.72 -7.61
C LEU A 247 -6.59 19.05 -7.00
N LEU A 248 -6.33 18.62 -5.76
CA LEU A 248 -5.01 18.76 -5.12
C LEU A 248 -3.92 18.11 -5.96
N PHE A 249 -4.12 16.83 -6.34
CA PHE A 249 -3.12 16.10 -7.13
C PHE A 249 -2.88 16.71 -8.51
N ARG A 250 -3.90 17.20 -9.19
CA ARG A 250 -3.75 17.93 -10.47
C ARG A 250 -2.91 19.19 -10.32
N HIS A 251 -3.22 20.04 -9.35
CA HIS A 251 -2.45 21.27 -9.13
C HIS A 251 -1.02 20.97 -8.69
N TRP A 252 -0.83 19.92 -7.87
CA TRP A 252 0.50 19.51 -7.46
C TRP A 252 1.31 18.96 -8.65
N SER A 253 0.69 18.17 -9.52
CA SER A 253 1.37 17.64 -10.72
C SER A 253 1.79 18.74 -11.71
N GLU A 254 1.06 19.85 -11.78
CA GLU A 254 1.42 21.00 -12.60
C GLU A 254 2.69 21.70 -12.10
N THR A 255 2.98 21.61 -10.81
CA THR A 255 4.17 22.22 -10.18
C THR A 255 5.32 21.23 -9.99
N TRP A 256 5.07 19.95 -10.20
CA TRP A 256 6.03 18.88 -10.02
C TRP A 256 6.87 18.66 -11.28
N ASN A 257 8.17 18.97 -11.19
CA ASN A 257 9.11 18.76 -12.29
C ASN A 257 9.75 17.36 -12.33
N GLY A 258 9.37 16.48 -11.40
CA GLY A 258 9.87 15.11 -11.29
C GLY A 258 9.09 14.10 -12.12
N VAL A 259 9.53 12.86 -12.09
CA VAL A 259 8.83 11.75 -12.74
C VAL A 259 7.56 11.44 -11.96
N SER A 260 6.41 11.42 -12.64
CA SER A 260 5.13 11.06 -12.04
C SER A 260 5.14 9.62 -11.51
N ALA A 261 4.37 9.35 -10.46
CA ALA A 261 4.19 8.05 -9.83
C ALA A 261 5.50 7.40 -9.34
N SER A 262 6.32 8.14 -8.67
CA SER A 262 7.56 7.63 -8.08
C SER A 262 7.48 7.60 -6.55
N PRO A 263 8.34 6.83 -5.89
CA PRO A 263 8.54 6.89 -4.45
C PRO A 263 8.79 8.31 -3.91
N ALA A 264 9.36 9.19 -4.75
CA ALA A 264 9.61 10.60 -4.40
C ALA A 264 8.33 11.36 -4.04
N LEU A 265 7.23 11.15 -4.79
CA LEU A 265 5.94 11.78 -4.44
C LEU A 265 5.46 11.35 -3.06
N GLY A 266 5.59 10.05 -2.73
CA GLY A 266 5.23 9.51 -1.41
C GLY A 266 6.02 10.16 -0.28
N LYS A 267 7.33 10.33 -0.47
CA LYS A 267 8.20 10.99 0.50
C LYS A 267 7.91 12.47 0.66
N VAL A 268 7.69 13.18 -0.46
CA VAL A 268 7.32 14.61 -0.40
C VAL A 268 5.95 14.80 0.28
N ALA A 269 4.96 13.96 -0.02
CA ALA A 269 3.67 13.98 0.66
C ALA A 269 3.83 13.73 2.17
N THR A 270 4.62 12.73 2.55
CA THR A 270 4.92 12.40 3.94
C THR A 270 5.60 13.58 4.66
N ALA A 271 6.62 14.18 4.02
CA ALA A 271 7.34 15.34 4.57
C ALA A 271 6.46 16.60 4.63
N ALA A 272 5.55 16.79 3.69
CA ALA A 272 4.61 17.91 3.74
C ALA A 272 3.53 17.73 4.82
N GLY A 273 3.20 16.49 5.18
CA GLY A 273 2.13 16.12 6.10
C GLY A 273 2.63 15.46 7.38
N ILE A 274 2.48 14.16 7.46
CA ILE A 274 2.52 13.41 8.72
C ILE A 274 3.88 13.36 9.41
N LEU A 275 5.00 13.46 8.66
CA LEU A 275 6.37 13.44 9.22
C LEU A 275 7.27 14.43 8.50
N PRO A 276 7.42 15.68 9.01
CA PRO A 276 8.25 16.71 8.39
C PRO A 276 9.73 16.33 8.17
N GLU A 277 10.24 15.42 8.99
CA GLU A 277 11.62 14.93 8.94
C GLU A 277 11.83 13.77 7.97
N MET A 278 10.83 13.39 7.16
CA MET A 278 10.94 12.29 6.19
C MET A 278 12.08 12.53 5.19
N PRO A 279 13.07 11.61 5.09
CA PRO A 279 14.13 11.72 4.10
C PRO A 279 13.58 11.62 2.67
N LEU A 280 13.98 12.56 1.79
CA LEU A 280 13.47 12.67 0.42
C LEU A 280 14.27 11.85 -0.61
N ALA A 281 15.40 11.26 -0.20
CA ALA A 281 16.26 10.47 -1.08
C ALA A 281 15.52 9.22 -1.60
N VAL A 282 15.71 8.92 -2.87
CA VAL A 282 15.25 7.73 -3.57
C VAL A 282 16.45 7.07 -4.23
N ARG A 283 16.47 5.75 -4.28
CA ARG A 283 17.61 5.02 -4.85
C ARG A 283 17.73 5.22 -6.36
N ALA A 284 18.95 5.49 -6.83
CA ALA A 284 19.25 5.61 -8.24
C ALA A 284 18.81 4.35 -9.03
N PRO A 285 18.39 4.48 -10.30
CA PRO A 285 18.45 5.70 -11.15
C PRO A 285 17.28 6.67 -10.94
N TYR A 286 16.44 6.46 -9.94
CA TYR A 286 15.27 7.29 -9.71
C TYR A 286 15.65 8.60 -9.02
N GLN A 287 14.90 9.65 -9.34
CA GLN A 287 15.13 10.98 -8.77
C GLN A 287 14.27 11.16 -7.51
N GLY A 288 14.90 11.56 -6.41
CA GLY A 288 14.23 11.93 -5.16
C GLY A 288 13.54 13.30 -5.24
N GLY A 289 12.78 13.62 -4.19
CA GLY A 289 12.27 14.97 -3.97
C GLY A 289 13.32 15.89 -3.35
N GLU A 290 13.01 17.20 -3.34
CA GLU A 290 13.83 18.22 -2.72
C GLU A 290 12.99 19.05 -1.73
N ASP A 291 13.62 19.77 -0.80
CA ASP A 291 12.92 20.62 0.17
C ASP A 291 12.01 21.66 -0.49
N ARG A 292 12.37 22.15 -1.68
CA ARG A 292 11.52 23.05 -2.46
C ARG A 292 10.20 22.39 -2.89
N ASP A 293 10.19 21.09 -3.13
CA ASP A 293 8.98 20.37 -3.52
C ASP A 293 8.01 20.26 -2.34
N VAL A 294 8.55 20.01 -1.14
CA VAL A 294 7.80 20.00 0.12
C VAL A 294 7.22 21.39 0.39
N ALA A 295 8.04 22.44 0.27
CA ALA A 295 7.60 23.82 0.46
C ALA A 295 6.51 24.22 -0.55
N THR A 296 6.65 23.82 -1.81
CA THR A 296 5.65 24.05 -2.85
C THR A 296 4.33 23.38 -2.55
N LEU A 297 4.35 22.11 -2.12
CA LEU A 297 3.13 21.38 -1.73
C LEU A 297 2.46 22.03 -0.51
N ARG A 298 3.22 22.41 0.52
CA ARG A 298 2.68 23.12 1.68
C ARG A 298 2.02 24.45 1.30
N MET A 299 2.69 25.27 0.46
CA MET A 299 2.09 26.52 -0.02
C MET A 299 0.81 26.29 -0.84
N LEU A 300 0.75 25.22 -1.62
CA LEU A 300 -0.44 24.86 -2.36
C LEU A 300 -1.59 24.51 -1.41
N ILE A 301 -1.30 23.71 -0.37
CA ILE A 301 -2.25 23.34 0.68
C ILE A 301 -2.75 24.61 1.36
N ASP A 302 -1.88 25.43 1.91
CA ASP A 302 -2.25 26.63 2.67
C ASP A 302 -3.14 27.58 1.86
N ARG A 303 -2.87 27.73 0.55
CA ARG A 303 -3.58 28.70 -0.30
C ARG A 303 -4.88 28.19 -0.90
N LYS A 304 -4.96 26.90 -1.26
CA LYS A 304 -6.07 26.35 -2.05
C LYS A 304 -6.79 25.17 -1.42
N PHE A 305 -6.12 24.47 -0.49
CA PHE A 305 -6.59 23.21 0.08
C PHE A 305 -6.37 23.14 1.60
N PRO A 306 -6.75 24.18 2.37
CA PRO A 306 -6.42 24.24 3.80
C PRO A 306 -6.97 23.07 4.60
N GLU A 307 -8.02 22.41 4.11
CA GLU A 307 -8.57 21.19 4.70
C GLU A 307 -7.60 20.01 4.71
N PHE A 308 -6.56 20.00 3.88
CA PHE A 308 -5.52 18.96 3.86
C PHE A 308 -4.34 19.24 4.79
N ALA A 309 -4.33 20.40 5.47
CA ALA A 309 -3.29 20.67 6.44
C ALA A 309 -3.40 19.69 7.62
N TYR A 310 -2.31 18.99 7.90
CA TYR A 310 -2.24 18.08 9.05
C TYR A 310 -1.43 18.74 10.16
N THR A 311 -2.03 18.86 11.32
CA THR A 311 -1.44 19.57 12.49
C THR A 311 -0.98 18.63 13.60
N GLY A 312 -1.06 17.28 13.38
CA GLY A 312 -0.58 16.27 14.35
C GLY A 312 -1.62 15.88 15.38
#